data_615486689eeb7367b30b6f4e017b5b68
#
_entry.id   615486689eeb7367b30b6f4e017b5b68
#
_cell.length_a   1.000
_cell.length_b   1.000
_cell.length_c   1.000
_cell.angle_alpha   90.00
_cell.angle_beta   90.00
_cell.angle_gamma   90.00
#
_symmetry.space_group_name_H-M   'P 1'
#
loop_
_entity.id
_entity.type
_entity.pdbx_description
1 polymer ?
#
loop_
_entity_poly.entity_id
_entity_poly.type
_entity_poly.pdbx_seq_one_letter_code
_entity_poly.pdbx_strand_id
1 'polypeptide(L)'
;MGKIIAIANQKGGVGKTTTSVNLAASLGVLEKKVLLIDADPQANASSGLGIDVESVEIGSYQVLEHSATPEEATVSCSAPNVSVIPAHIELVAIEIELVDKENREYMLKTALESVKDKYDYILIDCAPSLGLLTLNALTAADSVVIPIQCEYFALEGLGKLLNTIKSVQKIHNPNLDIEGLLLTMYDSRLRLSNQVVEEVQKHFNDMVFETVIQRNIKLSEAPSFGESIINYDATSKGATNYLNLAEEIIKKNQ
;
A
#
# COMPACT_ATOMS: atom_id res chain seq x y z
N MET A 1 19.15 -4.84 1.73
CA MET A 1 17.99 -5.61 1.25
C MET A 1 16.75 -4.78 1.45
N GLY A 2 16.02 -4.49 0.37
CA GLY A 2 14.84 -3.62 0.43
C GLY A 2 13.72 -4.17 1.28
N LYS A 3 13.04 -3.32 2.04
CA LYS A 3 11.87 -3.67 2.86
C LYS A 3 10.62 -3.70 2.00
N ILE A 4 9.91 -4.83 1.99
CA ILE A 4 8.62 -4.97 1.28
C ILE A 4 7.48 -4.73 2.27
N ILE A 5 6.63 -3.73 1.98
CA ILE A 5 5.50 -3.34 2.84
C ILE A 5 4.20 -3.42 2.02
N ALA A 6 3.26 -4.27 2.42
CA ALA A 6 1.92 -4.28 1.86
C ALA A 6 1.04 -3.22 2.55
N ILE A 7 0.23 -2.49 1.78
CA ILE A 7 -0.77 -1.58 2.31
C ILE A 7 -2.14 -2.23 2.11
N ALA A 8 -2.71 -2.82 3.18
CA ALA A 8 -3.87 -3.68 3.07
C ALA A 8 -4.98 -3.32 4.07
N ASN A 9 -6.21 -3.38 3.61
CA ASN A 9 -7.42 -3.43 4.43
C ASN A 9 -8.58 -3.96 3.58
N GLN A 10 -9.41 -4.82 4.14
CA GLN A 10 -10.59 -5.37 3.48
C GLN A 10 -11.64 -4.30 3.15
N LYS A 11 -11.73 -3.23 3.96
CA LYS A 11 -12.70 -2.16 3.76
C LYS A 11 -12.23 -1.23 2.63
N GLY A 12 -13.13 -0.95 1.67
CA GLY A 12 -12.92 0.07 0.66
C GLY A 12 -12.95 1.48 1.26
N GLY A 13 -12.28 2.43 0.62
CA GLY A 13 -12.33 3.85 1.00
C GLY A 13 -11.62 4.24 2.31
N VAL A 14 -10.78 3.38 2.87
CA VAL A 14 -10.01 3.67 4.10
C VAL A 14 -8.70 4.42 3.85
N GLY A 15 -8.37 4.72 2.59
CA GLY A 15 -7.15 5.44 2.22
C GLY A 15 -5.95 4.54 1.93
N LYS A 16 -6.12 3.28 1.50
CA LYS A 16 -5.02 2.40 1.08
C LYS A 16 -4.19 3.04 -0.03
N THR A 17 -4.79 3.25 -1.19
CA THR A 17 -4.14 3.85 -2.36
C THR A 17 -3.58 5.23 -2.08
N THR A 18 -4.35 6.08 -1.35
CA THR A 18 -3.86 7.38 -0.89
C THR A 18 -2.58 7.23 -0.05
N THR A 19 -2.55 6.22 0.83
CA THR A 19 -1.35 5.95 1.64
C THR A 19 -0.22 5.41 0.78
N SER A 20 -0.46 4.47 -0.11
CA SER A 20 0.55 3.87 -0.98
C SER A 20 1.26 4.92 -1.84
N VAL A 21 0.48 5.77 -2.53
CA VAL A 21 0.99 6.86 -3.39
C VAL A 21 1.78 7.89 -2.58
N ASN A 22 1.20 8.40 -1.49
CA ASN A 22 1.81 9.51 -0.76
C ASN A 22 2.95 9.07 0.17
N LEU A 23 2.93 7.84 0.69
CA LEU A 23 4.05 7.26 1.39
C LEU A 23 5.23 7.01 0.43
N ALA A 24 4.97 6.45 -0.77
CA ALA A 24 6.00 6.26 -1.79
C ALA A 24 6.68 7.59 -2.14
N ALA A 25 5.88 8.63 -2.44
CA ALA A 25 6.41 9.96 -2.76
C ALA A 25 7.19 10.58 -1.58
N SER A 26 6.70 10.42 -0.34
CA SER A 26 7.37 10.93 0.86
C SER A 26 8.71 10.24 1.12
N LEU A 27 8.78 8.92 0.99
CA LEU A 27 10.03 8.16 1.08
C LEU A 27 11.01 8.59 -0.01
N GLY A 28 10.51 8.79 -1.24
CA GLY A 28 11.31 9.25 -2.37
C GLY A 28 11.92 10.65 -2.16
N VAL A 29 11.16 11.58 -1.58
CA VAL A 29 11.67 12.92 -1.18
C VAL A 29 12.72 12.83 -0.08
N LEU A 30 12.59 11.83 0.81
CA LEU A 30 13.58 11.50 1.84
C LEU A 30 14.75 10.64 1.30
N GLU A 31 15.00 10.73 -0.01
CA GLU A 31 16.12 10.10 -0.72
C GLU A 31 16.15 8.56 -0.67
N LYS A 32 14.99 7.91 -0.42
CA LYS A 32 14.88 6.46 -0.52
C LYS A 32 14.50 6.05 -1.94
N LYS A 33 15.09 4.98 -2.45
CA LYS A 33 14.69 4.35 -3.71
C LYS A 33 13.44 3.49 -3.46
N VAL A 34 12.33 3.85 -4.08
CA VAL A 34 11.03 3.21 -3.84
C VAL A 34 10.49 2.58 -5.11
N LEU A 35 10.00 1.33 -5.00
CA LEU A 35 9.15 0.71 -6.00
C LEU A 35 7.73 0.63 -5.43
N LEU A 36 6.76 1.21 -6.13
CA LEU A 36 5.35 1.04 -5.84
C LEU A 36 4.76 0.02 -6.82
N ILE A 37 4.16 -1.04 -6.29
CA ILE A 37 3.45 -2.04 -7.07
C ILE A 37 1.96 -1.82 -6.88
N ASP A 38 1.26 -1.52 -7.96
CA ASP A 38 -0.20 -1.42 -7.96
C ASP A 38 -0.76 -2.85 -8.17
N ALA A 39 -1.37 -3.41 -7.13
CA ALA A 39 -1.99 -4.73 -7.12
C ALA A 39 -3.52 -4.65 -7.02
N ASP A 40 -4.11 -3.50 -7.40
CA ASP A 40 -5.55 -3.31 -7.53
C ASP A 40 -5.92 -3.21 -9.02
N PRO A 41 -6.82 -4.07 -9.55
CA PRO A 41 -7.29 -3.98 -10.94
C PRO A 41 -7.89 -2.63 -11.32
N GLN A 42 -8.29 -1.80 -10.34
CA GLN A 42 -8.77 -0.45 -10.59
C GLN A 42 -7.66 0.54 -10.97
N ALA A 43 -6.38 0.17 -10.83
CA ALA A 43 -5.19 0.94 -11.20
C ALA A 43 -5.16 2.39 -10.63
N ASN A 44 -5.75 2.57 -9.43
CA ASN A 44 -5.86 3.90 -8.82
C ASN A 44 -4.51 4.44 -8.34
N ALA A 45 -3.56 3.58 -7.93
CA ALA A 45 -2.23 4.02 -7.56
C ALA A 45 -1.42 4.47 -8.78
N SER A 46 -1.56 3.74 -9.88
CA SER A 46 -0.96 4.07 -11.17
C SER A 46 -1.44 5.42 -11.70
N SER A 47 -2.77 5.58 -11.81
CA SER A 47 -3.39 6.83 -12.27
C SER A 47 -3.07 8.00 -11.34
N GLY A 48 -3.03 7.76 -10.02
CA GLY A 48 -2.72 8.77 -9.01
C GLY A 48 -1.28 9.29 -9.05
N LEU A 49 -0.40 8.62 -9.80
CA LEU A 49 0.98 9.07 -10.09
C LEU A 49 1.18 9.49 -11.55
N GLY A 50 0.09 9.72 -12.27
CA GLY A 50 0.09 10.26 -13.63
C GLY A 50 0.44 9.24 -14.71
N ILE A 51 0.34 7.94 -14.42
CA ILE A 51 0.54 6.90 -15.43
C ILE A 51 -0.75 6.75 -16.24
N ASP A 52 -0.62 6.83 -17.56
CA ASP A 52 -1.72 6.51 -18.49
C ASP A 52 -1.90 5.00 -18.56
N VAL A 53 -2.85 4.48 -17.77
CA VAL A 53 -3.09 3.04 -17.62
C VAL A 53 -3.57 2.36 -18.91
N GLU A 54 -4.18 3.11 -19.82
CA GLU A 54 -4.60 2.58 -21.12
C GLU A 54 -3.42 2.32 -22.06
N SER A 55 -2.28 2.96 -21.83
CA SER A 55 -1.04 2.77 -22.58
C SER A 55 -0.11 1.70 -21.98
N VAL A 56 -0.48 1.09 -20.83
CA VAL A 56 0.33 0.08 -20.17
C VAL A 56 0.24 -1.26 -20.91
N GLU A 57 1.36 -1.69 -21.50
CA GLU A 57 1.47 -3.00 -22.14
C GLU A 57 1.95 -4.10 -21.16
N ILE A 58 2.82 -3.72 -20.22
CA ILE A 58 3.41 -4.64 -19.23
C ILE A 58 3.21 -4.04 -17.84
N GLY A 59 2.54 -4.78 -16.96
CA GLY A 59 2.23 -4.34 -15.61
C GLY A 59 2.24 -5.47 -14.59
N SER A 60 1.56 -5.26 -13.48
CA SER A 60 1.48 -6.23 -12.38
C SER A 60 0.81 -7.55 -12.79
N TYR A 61 -0.05 -7.56 -13.81
CA TYR A 61 -0.62 -8.78 -14.38
C TYR A 61 0.48 -9.68 -14.95
N GLN A 62 1.31 -9.17 -15.87
CA GLN A 62 2.38 -9.93 -16.52
C GLN A 62 3.46 -10.35 -15.52
N VAL A 63 3.73 -9.53 -14.51
CA VAL A 63 4.66 -9.89 -13.42
C VAL A 63 4.11 -11.06 -12.60
N LEU A 64 2.82 -11.05 -12.24
CA LEU A 64 2.18 -12.13 -11.49
C LEU A 64 2.03 -13.42 -12.29
N GLU A 65 1.78 -13.31 -13.59
CA GLU A 65 1.73 -14.48 -14.48
C GLU A 65 3.12 -15.08 -14.77
N HIS A 66 4.18 -14.29 -14.53
CA HIS A 66 5.58 -14.57 -14.90
C HIS A 66 5.85 -14.55 -16.41
N SER A 67 5.05 -13.79 -17.18
CA SER A 67 5.31 -13.52 -18.61
C SER A 67 6.23 -12.33 -18.83
N ALA A 68 6.43 -11.49 -17.80
CA ALA A 68 7.42 -10.41 -17.79
C ALA A 68 8.12 -10.30 -16.43
N THR A 69 9.32 -9.73 -16.45
CA THR A 69 10.09 -9.43 -15.23
C THR A 69 9.59 -8.13 -14.58
N PRO A 70 9.79 -7.94 -13.27
CA PRO A 70 9.51 -6.66 -12.61
C PRO A 70 10.24 -5.47 -13.25
N GLU A 71 11.47 -5.69 -13.76
CA GLU A 71 12.25 -4.66 -14.45
C GLU A 71 11.58 -4.18 -15.75
N GLU A 72 11.05 -5.12 -16.55
CA GLU A 72 10.34 -4.80 -17.79
C GLU A 72 9.01 -4.07 -17.53
N ALA A 73 8.35 -4.39 -16.41
CA ALA A 73 7.10 -3.77 -16.01
C ALA A 73 7.27 -2.41 -15.30
N THR A 74 8.51 -2.06 -14.91
CA THR A 74 8.77 -0.85 -14.13
C THR A 74 8.78 0.40 -15.01
N VAL A 75 7.96 1.38 -14.65
CA VAL A 75 7.91 2.71 -15.29
C VAL A 75 8.26 3.81 -14.30
N SER A 76 8.75 4.94 -14.82
CA SER A 76 8.99 6.16 -14.02
C SER A 76 7.69 6.95 -13.84
N CYS A 77 7.62 7.71 -12.75
CA CYS A 77 6.52 8.65 -12.49
C CYS A 77 7.04 10.03 -12.11
N SER A 78 6.13 10.96 -11.81
CA SER A 78 6.49 12.35 -11.44
C SER A 78 7.11 12.49 -10.05
N ALA A 79 6.97 11.49 -9.16
CA ALA A 79 7.53 11.53 -7.83
C ALA A 79 9.04 11.18 -7.85
N PRO A 80 9.91 11.96 -7.17
CA PRO A 80 11.35 11.72 -7.17
C PRO A 80 11.69 10.38 -6.50
N ASN A 81 12.68 9.65 -7.05
CA ASN A 81 13.16 8.35 -6.55
C ASN A 81 12.08 7.26 -6.42
N VAL A 82 10.94 7.42 -7.10
CA VAL A 82 9.84 6.45 -7.14
C VAL A 82 9.72 5.87 -8.54
N SER A 83 9.67 4.55 -8.60
CA SER A 83 9.29 3.77 -9.79
C SER A 83 7.99 3.04 -9.51
N VAL A 84 7.23 2.69 -10.54
CA VAL A 84 5.93 2.04 -10.42
C VAL A 84 5.85 0.81 -11.31
N ILE A 85 5.34 -0.29 -10.78
CA ILE A 85 4.78 -1.38 -11.59
C ILE A 85 3.26 -1.12 -11.65
N PRO A 86 2.74 -0.66 -12.80
CA PRO A 86 1.34 -0.26 -12.91
C PRO A 86 0.41 -1.47 -12.96
N ALA A 87 -0.85 -1.27 -12.58
CA ALA A 87 -1.93 -2.22 -12.81
C ALA A 87 -2.72 -1.88 -14.08
N HIS A 88 -3.46 -2.88 -14.56
CA HIS A 88 -4.47 -2.76 -15.60
C HIS A 88 -5.68 -3.63 -15.21
N ILE A 89 -6.83 -3.36 -15.81
CA ILE A 89 -8.08 -4.10 -15.51
C ILE A 89 -7.94 -5.62 -15.75
N GLU A 90 -7.07 -6.04 -16.66
CA GLU A 90 -6.76 -7.45 -16.92
C GLU A 90 -6.28 -8.21 -15.67
N LEU A 91 -5.77 -7.51 -14.66
CA LEU A 91 -5.36 -8.11 -13.40
C LEU A 91 -6.51 -8.88 -12.69
N VAL A 92 -7.78 -8.58 -13.02
CA VAL A 92 -8.93 -9.37 -12.56
C VAL A 92 -8.83 -10.83 -13.00
N ALA A 93 -8.26 -11.10 -14.18
CA ALA A 93 -8.16 -12.45 -14.74
C ALA A 93 -7.24 -13.37 -13.91
N ILE A 94 -6.27 -12.80 -13.19
CA ILE A 94 -5.30 -13.55 -12.36
C ILE A 94 -5.99 -14.48 -11.36
N GLU A 95 -7.10 -14.05 -10.74
CA GLU A 95 -7.81 -14.88 -9.76
C GLU A 95 -8.41 -16.14 -10.38
N ILE A 96 -8.68 -16.12 -11.68
CA ILE A 96 -9.23 -17.27 -12.44
C ILE A 96 -8.08 -18.11 -13.04
N GLU A 97 -7.14 -17.47 -13.68
CA GLU A 97 -6.06 -18.13 -14.44
C GLU A 97 -5.06 -18.87 -13.54
N LEU A 98 -4.85 -18.38 -12.34
CA LEU A 98 -3.96 -19.03 -11.37
C LEU A 98 -4.66 -20.09 -10.50
N VAL A 99 -5.97 -20.40 -10.71
CA VAL A 99 -6.70 -21.35 -9.85
C VAL A 99 -6.01 -22.71 -9.77
N ASP A 100 -5.55 -23.24 -10.90
CA ASP A 100 -4.92 -24.57 -10.99
C ASP A 100 -3.38 -24.50 -10.92
N LYS A 101 -2.79 -23.31 -10.73
CA LYS A 101 -1.35 -23.14 -10.69
C LYS A 101 -0.80 -23.52 -9.32
N GLU A 102 0.20 -24.37 -9.29
CA GLU A 102 0.92 -24.69 -8.05
C GLU A 102 1.66 -23.45 -7.52
N ASN A 103 1.67 -23.28 -6.20
CA ASN A 103 2.31 -22.15 -5.50
C ASN A 103 1.79 -20.76 -5.94
N ARG A 104 0.55 -20.69 -6.39
CA ARG A 104 -0.07 -19.44 -6.86
C ARG A 104 -0.04 -18.29 -5.86
N GLU A 105 0.06 -18.57 -4.57
CA GLU A 105 0.18 -17.57 -3.51
C GLU A 105 1.60 -16.97 -3.39
N TYR A 106 2.58 -17.52 -4.08
CA TYR A 106 3.99 -17.12 -4.06
C TYR A 106 4.47 -16.42 -5.34
N MET A 107 3.59 -16.19 -6.31
CA MET A 107 3.97 -15.65 -7.62
C MET A 107 4.65 -14.29 -7.48
N LEU A 108 4.04 -13.36 -6.73
CA LEU A 108 4.63 -12.04 -6.52
C LEU A 108 5.93 -12.11 -5.71
N LYS A 109 5.99 -12.97 -4.68
CA LYS A 109 7.21 -13.16 -3.88
C LYS A 109 8.39 -13.59 -4.75
N THR A 110 8.17 -14.60 -5.60
CA THR A 110 9.20 -15.13 -6.51
C THR A 110 9.64 -14.07 -7.54
N ALA A 111 8.69 -13.32 -8.10
CA ALA A 111 9.01 -12.24 -9.03
C ALA A 111 9.88 -11.16 -8.40
N LEU A 112 9.61 -10.76 -7.16
CA LEU A 112 10.32 -9.68 -6.48
C LEU A 112 11.74 -10.04 -6.02
N GLU A 113 12.14 -11.32 -6.03
CA GLU A 113 13.51 -11.71 -5.68
C GLU A 113 14.57 -11.04 -6.56
N SER A 114 14.26 -10.77 -7.84
CA SER A 114 15.20 -10.15 -8.80
C SER A 114 15.43 -8.66 -8.56
N VAL A 115 14.51 -7.97 -7.88
CA VAL A 115 14.53 -6.51 -7.72
C VAL A 115 14.65 -6.03 -6.27
N LYS A 116 14.45 -6.92 -5.29
CA LYS A 116 14.41 -6.56 -3.87
C LYS A 116 15.64 -5.75 -3.41
N ASP A 117 16.82 -6.05 -3.93
CA ASP A 117 18.05 -5.38 -3.53
C ASP A 117 18.31 -4.05 -4.27
N LYS A 118 17.48 -3.70 -5.27
CA LYS A 118 17.62 -2.46 -6.05
C LYS A 118 16.92 -1.26 -5.40
N TYR A 119 16.02 -1.52 -4.46
CA TYR A 119 15.20 -0.53 -3.78
C TYR A 119 15.42 -0.57 -2.27
N ASP A 120 15.22 0.57 -1.61
CA ASP A 120 15.20 0.65 -0.14
C ASP A 120 13.84 0.16 0.39
N TYR A 121 12.77 0.52 -0.32
CA TYR A 121 11.40 0.12 -0.01
C TYR A 121 10.65 -0.35 -1.26
N ILE A 122 9.88 -1.41 -1.11
CA ILE A 122 8.89 -1.87 -2.10
C ILE A 122 7.53 -1.80 -1.42
N LEU A 123 6.64 -0.94 -1.92
CA LEU A 123 5.28 -0.80 -1.43
C LEU A 123 4.31 -1.53 -2.35
N ILE A 124 3.34 -2.25 -1.79
CA ILE A 124 2.31 -2.97 -2.56
C ILE A 124 0.95 -2.39 -2.19
N ASP A 125 0.29 -1.70 -3.14
CA ASP A 125 -1.09 -1.22 -2.98
C ASP A 125 -2.08 -2.36 -3.22
N CYS A 126 -2.79 -2.78 -2.17
CA CYS A 126 -3.68 -3.93 -2.23
C CYS A 126 -5.12 -3.54 -2.55
N ALA A 127 -5.80 -4.34 -3.38
CA ALA A 127 -7.24 -4.24 -3.60
C ALA A 127 -8.04 -4.39 -2.29
N PRO A 128 -9.29 -3.86 -2.22
CA PRO A 128 -10.17 -3.99 -1.06
C PRO A 128 -10.81 -5.37 -0.95
N SER A 129 -10.04 -6.43 -1.15
CA SER A 129 -10.47 -7.83 -1.07
C SER A 129 -9.44 -8.64 -0.30
N LEU A 130 -9.81 -9.84 0.12
CA LEU A 130 -8.89 -10.84 0.66
C LEU A 130 -8.72 -12.02 -0.31
N GLY A 131 -8.76 -11.71 -1.62
CA GLY A 131 -8.55 -12.67 -2.70
C GLY A 131 -7.07 -13.01 -2.93
N LEU A 132 -6.80 -13.70 -4.04
CA LEU A 132 -5.47 -14.21 -4.38
C LEU A 132 -4.43 -13.08 -4.54
N LEU A 133 -4.83 -11.92 -5.07
CA LEU A 133 -3.94 -10.75 -5.20
C LEU A 133 -3.43 -10.28 -3.83
N THR A 134 -4.34 -10.12 -2.85
CA THR A 134 -3.96 -9.73 -1.49
C THR A 134 -3.14 -10.82 -0.80
N LEU A 135 -3.44 -12.10 -1.02
CA LEU A 135 -2.62 -13.19 -0.49
C LEU A 135 -1.20 -13.16 -1.06
N ASN A 136 -1.03 -12.90 -2.36
CA ASN A 136 0.28 -12.72 -2.98
C ASN A 136 1.05 -11.55 -2.36
N ALA A 137 0.39 -10.40 -2.17
CA ALA A 137 0.99 -9.23 -1.53
C ALA A 137 1.47 -9.55 -0.09
N LEU A 138 0.62 -10.18 0.73
CA LEU A 138 0.96 -10.55 2.12
C LEU A 138 2.04 -11.66 2.18
N THR A 139 2.06 -12.57 1.22
CA THR A 139 3.08 -13.63 1.13
C THR A 139 4.45 -13.08 0.74
N ALA A 140 4.48 -12.04 -0.08
CA ALA A 140 5.70 -11.36 -0.51
C ALA A 140 6.23 -10.34 0.51
N ALA A 141 5.34 -9.73 1.31
CA ALA A 141 5.69 -8.63 2.21
C ALA A 141 6.50 -9.07 3.43
N ASP A 142 7.39 -8.20 3.89
CA ASP A 142 8.04 -8.30 5.20
C ASP A 142 7.10 -7.81 6.31
N SER A 143 6.25 -6.79 5.99
CA SER A 143 5.29 -6.24 6.95
C SER A 143 4.08 -5.60 6.26
N VAL A 144 3.06 -5.26 7.07
CA VAL A 144 1.78 -4.68 6.60
C VAL A 144 1.49 -3.37 7.30
N VAL A 145 1.27 -2.30 6.54
CA VAL A 145 0.59 -1.08 7.01
C VAL A 145 -0.91 -1.26 6.83
N ILE A 146 -1.67 -1.01 7.90
CA ILE A 146 -3.13 -1.16 7.90
C ILE A 146 -3.79 0.20 8.10
N PRO A 147 -4.23 0.88 7.01
CA PRO A 147 -4.99 2.12 7.12
C PRO A 147 -6.36 1.86 7.73
N ILE A 148 -6.73 2.66 8.75
CA ILE A 148 -7.98 2.57 9.49
C ILE A 148 -8.66 3.94 9.46
N GLN A 149 -9.79 4.03 8.77
CA GLN A 149 -10.60 5.24 8.77
C GLN A 149 -11.24 5.45 10.15
N CYS A 150 -11.14 6.69 10.70
CA CYS A 150 -11.69 7.03 12.02
C CYS A 150 -13.22 7.13 12.00
N GLU A 151 -13.91 6.02 11.70
CA GLU A 151 -15.37 5.87 11.63
C GLU A 151 -15.85 4.62 12.36
N TYR A 152 -17.18 4.52 12.63
CA TYR A 152 -17.79 3.54 13.52
C TYR A 152 -17.43 2.07 13.24
N PHE A 153 -17.38 1.66 11.96
CA PHE A 153 -17.07 0.27 11.59
C PHE A 153 -15.57 -0.05 11.47
N ALA A 154 -14.70 0.82 11.98
CA ALA A 154 -13.25 0.67 11.84
C ALA A 154 -12.71 -0.64 12.43
N LEU A 155 -13.17 -1.00 13.63
CA LEU A 155 -12.68 -2.16 14.38
C LEU A 155 -13.20 -3.51 13.86
N GLU A 156 -14.41 -3.55 13.26
CA GLU A 156 -14.96 -4.80 12.72
C GLU A 156 -14.12 -5.34 11.56
N GLY A 157 -13.75 -4.47 10.61
CA GLY A 157 -12.90 -4.84 9.49
C GLY A 157 -11.48 -5.23 9.91
N LEU A 158 -10.94 -4.58 10.95
CA LEU A 158 -9.61 -4.87 11.48
C LEU A 158 -9.50 -6.31 12.00
N GLY A 159 -10.48 -6.78 12.76
CA GLY A 159 -10.47 -8.15 13.31
C GLY A 159 -10.38 -9.23 12.21
N LYS A 160 -11.13 -9.05 11.11
CA LYS A 160 -11.10 -9.98 9.97
C LYS A 160 -9.73 -9.99 9.28
N LEU A 161 -9.16 -8.81 9.04
CA LEU A 161 -7.84 -8.70 8.42
C LEU A 161 -6.73 -9.31 9.31
N LEU A 162 -6.75 -9.06 10.62
CA LEU A 162 -5.78 -9.64 11.55
C LEU A 162 -5.86 -11.18 11.57
N ASN A 163 -7.04 -11.76 11.45
CA ASN A 163 -7.20 -13.21 11.31
C ASN A 163 -6.62 -13.73 9.98
N THR A 164 -6.79 -12.98 8.88
CA THR A 164 -6.16 -13.32 7.59
C THR A 164 -4.65 -13.25 7.69
N ILE A 165 -4.08 -12.20 8.29
CA ILE A 165 -2.64 -12.07 8.50
C ILE A 165 -2.11 -13.26 9.30
N LYS A 166 -2.76 -13.65 10.41
CA LYS A 166 -2.39 -14.85 11.19
C LYS A 166 -2.43 -16.14 10.36
N SER A 167 -3.40 -16.28 9.45
CA SER A 167 -3.48 -17.43 8.55
C SER A 167 -2.33 -17.44 7.56
N VAL A 168 -1.99 -16.28 6.98
CA VAL A 168 -0.84 -16.12 6.09
C VAL A 168 0.47 -16.42 6.82
N GLN A 169 0.65 -15.90 8.04
CA GLN A 169 1.81 -16.21 8.89
C GLN A 169 1.96 -17.71 9.13
N LYS A 170 0.87 -18.40 9.37
CA LYS A 170 0.90 -19.84 9.66
C LYS A 170 1.21 -20.71 8.44
N ILE A 171 0.76 -20.30 7.25
CA ILE A 171 0.75 -21.17 6.05
C ILE A 171 1.80 -20.74 5.02
N HIS A 172 1.94 -19.43 4.77
CA HIS A 172 2.69 -18.91 3.62
C HIS A 172 3.91 -18.06 4.00
N ASN A 173 3.80 -17.21 5.01
CA ASN A 173 4.85 -16.25 5.36
C ASN A 173 5.00 -16.10 6.88
N PRO A 174 5.75 -17.00 7.55
CA PRO A 174 5.93 -16.95 9.01
C PRO A 174 6.57 -15.66 9.54
N ASN A 175 7.28 -14.93 8.69
CA ASN A 175 8.00 -13.71 9.05
C ASN A 175 7.19 -12.42 8.78
N LEU A 176 5.97 -12.54 8.25
CA LEU A 176 5.12 -11.37 8.02
C LEU A 176 4.82 -10.68 9.36
N ASP A 177 5.13 -9.39 9.46
CA ASP A 177 4.86 -8.59 10.65
C ASP A 177 3.81 -7.50 10.36
N ILE A 178 3.32 -6.84 11.42
CA ILE A 178 2.48 -5.64 11.29
C ILE A 178 3.39 -4.42 11.42
N GLU A 179 3.55 -3.68 10.31
CA GLU A 179 4.31 -2.43 10.31
C GLU A 179 3.64 -1.40 11.22
N GLY A 180 2.33 -1.28 11.11
CA GLY A 180 1.54 -0.45 12.00
C GLY A 180 0.10 -0.23 11.51
N LEU A 181 -0.74 0.21 12.46
CA LEU A 181 -2.10 0.66 12.21
C LEU A 181 -2.07 2.17 11.96
N LEU A 182 -2.46 2.61 10.77
CA LEU A 182 -2.46 4.01 10.38
C LEU A 182 -3.87 4.59 10.48
N LEU A 183 -4.09 5.49 11.42
CA LEU A 183 -5.35 6.21 11.56
C LEU A 183 -5.48 7.25 10.43
N THR A 184 -6.55 7.14 9.62
CA THR A 184 -6.76 7.98 8.45
C THR A 184 -8.05 8.79 8.54
N MET A 185 -8.13 9.87 7.75
CA MET A 185 -9.29 10.76 7.67
C MET A 185 -9.74 11.27 9.04
N TYR A 186 -8.79 11.42 9.95
CA TYR A 186 -9.05 11.93 11.30
C TYR A 186 -9.51 13.39 11.27
N ASP A 187 -10.59 13.68 11.99
CA ASP A 187 -11.06 15.04 12.23
C ASP A 187 -11.25 15.24 13.74
N SER A 188 -10.38 16.05 14.35
CA SER A 188 -10.39 16.32 15.80
C SER A 188 -11.66 16.99 16.31
N ARG A 189 -12.46 17.62 15.43
CA ARG A 189 -13.73 18.26 15.76
C ARG A 189 -14.87 17.24 15.95
N LEU A 190 -14.70 16.02 15.44
CA LEU A 190 -15.71 14.97 15.49
C LEU A 190 -15.50 14.07 16.71
N ARG A 191 -16.49 14.03 17.59
CA ARG A 191 -16.49 13.15 18.78
C ARG A 191 -16.25 11.68 18.39
N LEU A 192 -16.88 11.23 17.31
CA LEU A 192 -16.73 9.85 16.82
C LEU A 192 -15.28 9.53 16.42
N SER A 193 -14.59 10.44 15.71
CA SER A 193 -13.18 10.23 15.34
C SER A 193 -12.30 10.07 16.58
N ASN A 194 -12.50 10.90 17.60
CA ASN A 194 -11.75 10.81 18.86
C ASN A 194 -12.03 9.47 19.58
N GLN A 195 -13.28 9.04 19.65
CA GLN A 195 -13.64 7.75 20.26
C GLN A 195 -13.00 6.56 19.54
N VAL A 196 -12.96 6.58 18.19
CA VAL A 196 -12.30 5.51 17.42
C VAL A 196 -10.79 5.49 17.70
N VAL A 197 -10.14 6.65 17.76
CA VAL A 197 -8.71 6.74 18.11
C VAL A 197 -8.45 6.14 19.49
N GLU A 198 -9.25 6.54 20.51
CA GLU A 198 -9.13 6.02 21.88
C GLU A 198 -9.31 4.49 21.93
N GLU A 199 -10.32 3.95 21.23
CA GLU A 199 -10.57 2.51 21.21
C GLU A 199 -9.46 1.74 20.49
N VAL A 200 -8.96 2.23 19.35
CA VAL A 200 -7.85 1.60 18.63
C VAL A 200 -6.58 1.62 19.50
N GLN A 201 -6.25 2.76 20.11
CA GLN A 201 -5.10 2.88 21.02
C GLN A 201 -5.24 1.97 22.23
N LYS A 202 -6.41 1.88 22.85
CA LYS A 202 -6.65 1.04 24.02
C LYS A 202 -6.38 -0.46 23.75
N HIS A 203 -6.70 -0.93 22.54
CA HIS A 203 -6.58 -2.35 22.19
C HIS A 203 -5.28 -2.70 21.45
N PHE A 204 -4.63 -1.72 20.80
CA PHE A 204 -3.52 -1.93 19.86
C PHE A 204 -2.41 -0.90 20.00
N ASN A 205 -2.25 -0.26 21.19
CA ASN A 205 -1.34 0.88 21.40
C ASN A 205 0.04 0.72 20.74
N ASP A 206 0.68 -0.42 20.97
CA ASP A 206 2.05 -0.70 20.49
C ASP A 206 2.14 -0.91 18.96
N MET A 207 0.98 -1.04 18.29
CA MET A 207 0.90 -1.22 16.84
C MET A 207 0.45 0.05 16.12
N VAL A 208 -0.02 1.09 16.83
CA VAL A 208 -0.55 2.31 16.20
C VAL A 208 0.59 3.27 15.91
N PHE A 209 0.67 3.77 14.67
CA PHE A 209 1.61 4.84 14.34
C PHE A 209 1.31 6.09 15.18
N GLU A 210 2.36 6.80 15.60
CA GLU A 210 2.21 8.12 16.24
C GLU A 210 1.60 9.12 15.26
N THR A 211 1.94 8.97 13.98
CA THR A 211 1.42 9.78 12.89
C THR A 211 -0.03 9.43 12.57
N VAL A 212 -0.89 10.46 12.49
CA VAL A 212 -2.29 10.36 12.08
C VAL A 212 -2.52 11.16 10.82
N ILE A 213 -3.17 10.55 9.81
CA ILE A 213 -3.53 11.26 8.57
C ILE A 213 -4.84 12.00 8.76
N GLN A 214 -4.75 13.31 8.83
CA GLN A 214 -5.92 14.18 8.98
C GLN A 214 -6.75 14.23 7.70
N ARG A 215 -8.07 14.41 7.84
CA ARG A 215 -8.95 14.66 6.68
C ARG A 215 -8.48 15.94 5.98
N ASN A 216 -8.12 15.80 4.70
CA ASN A 216 -7.60 16.91 3.89
C ASN A 216 -8.12 16.77 2.45
N ILE A 217 -8.79 17.83 1.97
CA ILE A 217 -9.39 17.88 0.62
C ILE A 217 -8.29 17.74 -0.45
N LYS A 218 -7.10 18.30 -0.23
CA LYS A 218 -5.97 18.23 -1.16
C LYS A 218 -5.53 16.80 -1.47
N LEU A 219 -5.64 15.88 -0.50
CA LEU A 219 -5.39 14.44 -0.71
C LEU A 219 -6.39 13.79 -1.68
N SER A 220 -7.60 14.35 -1.80
CA SER A 220 -8.62 13.87 -2.74
C SER A 220 -8.51 14.55 -4.11
N GLU A 221 -7.96 15.76 -4.16
CA GLU A 221 -7.76 16.52 -5.40
C GLU A 221 -6.53 16.04 -6.17
N ALA A 222 -5.39 15.83 -5.50
CA ALA A 222 -4.10 15.52 -6.09
C ALA A 222 -4.15 14.37 -7.13
N PRO A 223 -4.84 13.22 -6.88
CA PRO A 223 -4.92 12.15 -7.86
C PRO A 223 -5.59 12.54 -9.19
N SER A 224 -6.50 13.52 -9.20
CA SER A 224 -7.13 14.01 -10.43
C SER A 224 -6.16 14.78 -11.33
N PHE A 225 -5.01 15.16 -10.81
CA PHE A 225 -3.90 15.78 -11.54
C PHE A 225 -2.76 14.79 -11.82
N GLY A 226 -2.90 13.51 -11.41
CA GLY A 226 -1.84 12.51 -11.53
C GLY A 226 -0.63 12.81 -10.64
N GLU A 227 -0.84 13.45 -9.50
CA GLU A 227 0.21 13.93 -8.61
C GLU A 227 0.08 13.39 -7.19
N SER A 228 1.22 13.13 -6.54
CA SER A 228 1.26 12.95 -5.10
C SER A 228 0.91 14.25 -4.39
N ILE A 229 0.50 14.16 -3.11
CA ILE A 229 0.22 15.37 -2.32
C ILE A 229 1.42 16.31 -2.19
N ILE A 230 2.64 15.75 -2.19
CA ILE A 230 3.88 16.56 -2.09
C ILE A 230 4.10 17.36 -3.36
N ASN A 231 3.85 16.77 -4.54
CA ASN A 231 3.96 17.49 -5.81
C ASN A 231 2.82 18.50 -5.98
N TYR A 232 1.60 18.13 -5.57
CA TYR A 232 0.41 18.95 -5.72
C TYR A 232 0.38 20.14 -4.74
N ASP A 233 0.65 19.92 -3.46
CA ASP A 233 0.68 20.95 -2.41
C ASP A 233 1.57 20.51 -1.23
N ALA A 234 2.89 20.75 -1.35
CA ALA A 234 3.88 20.40 -0.34
C ALA A 234 3.65 21.09 1.03
N THR A 235 2.87 22.18 1.06
CA THR A 235 2.59 22.93 2.29
C THR A 235 1.34 22.44 3.01
N SER A 236 0.59 21.54 2.40
CA SER A 236 -0.65 20.99 2.95
C SER A 236 -0.39 20.14 4.21
N LYS A 237 -1.42 20.04 5.07
CA LYS A 237 -1.37 19.11 6.20
C LYS A 237 -1.21 17.65 5.76
N GLY A 238 -1.79 17.31 4.60
CA GLY A 238 -1.64 15.98 4.01
C GLY A 238 -0.19 15.64 3.70
N ALA A 239 0.55 16.57 3.06
CA ALA A 239 1.97 16.40 2.78
C ALA A 239 2.79 16.24 4.07
N THR A 240 2.58 17.11 5.04
CA THR A 240 3.24 17.02 6.35
C THR A 240 2.96 15.68 7.05
N ASN A 241 1.71 15.21 7.04
CA ASN A 241 1.36 13.94 7.68
C ASN A 241 2.09 12.76 7.01
N TYR A 242 2.13 12.68 5.67
CA TYR A 242 2.82 11.59 4.99
C TYR A 242 4.34 11.66 5.08
N LEU A 243 4.94 12.85 5.15
CA LEU A 243 6.37 13.01 5.47
C LEU A 243 6.69 12.47 6.87
N ASN A 244 5.89 12.84 7.87
CA ASN A 244 6.07 12.33 9.25
C ASN A 244 5.92 10.80 9.29
N LEU A 245 4.94 10.23 8.57
CA LEU A 245 4.77 8.77 8.48
C LEU A 245 6.00 8.11 7.85
N ALA A 246 6.54 8.70 6.79
CA ALA A 246 7.74 8.16 6.14
C ALA A 246 8.96 8.20 7.08
N GLU A 247 9.15 9.28 7.83
CA GLU A 247 10.21 9.38 8.84
C GLU A 247 10.04 8.33 9.96
N GLU A 248 8.79 8.14 10.43
CA GLU A 248 8.46 7.14 11.46
C GLU A 248 8.78 5.72 10.97
N ILE A 249 8.41 5.38 9.73
CA ILE A 249 8.73 4.09 9.10
C ILE A 249 10.23 3.92 8.92
N ILE A 250 10.96 4.93 8.45
CA ILE A 250 12.41 4.87 8.30
C ILE A 250 13.07 4.60 9.66
N LYS A 251 12.67 5.33 10.70
CA LYS A 251 13.22 5.17 12.05
C LYS A 251 12.95 3.78 12.63
N LYS A 252 11.77 3.23 12.38
CA LYS A 252 11.39 1.89 12.85
C LYS A 252 12.18 0.77 12.18
N ASN A 253 12.66 1.00 10.94
CA ASN A 253 13.35 0.00 10.12
C ASN A 253 14.88 0.21 10.04
N GLN A 254 15.46 1.11 10.83
CA GLN A 254 16.91 1.27 11.03
C GLN A 254 17.42 0.29 12.09
#